data_1f46b35dfd65a19cd0d9848b65d1e7c1
#
_entry.id   1f46b35dfd65a19cd0d9848b65d1e7c1
#
_cell.length_a   1.000
_cell.length_b   1.000
_cell.length_c   1.000
_cell.angle_alpha   90.00
_cell.angle_beta   90.00
_cell.angle_gamma   90.00
#
_symmetry.space_group_name_H-M   'P 1'
#
loop_
_entity.id
_entity.type
_entity.pdbx_description
1 polymer ?
#
loop_
_entity_poly.entity_id
_entity_poly.type
_entity_poly.pdbx_seq_one_letter_code
_entity_poly.pdbx_strand_id
1 'polypeptide(L)'
;MGNKIKIINNEKGSAIVMALIFLSILTIIGISSSVTSTIELQIVRNERIYQRDFYIADSAWKYAAYWLEANAKAPSKVNPSLTGDSGEIVRNFGDAPADDLNDNFADGTEDGNTDLIPFWYNVQYKNKSTVPGSGKDYKKFGYIIKSNANKKQEIQVGVSKIYKVGY
;
A
#
# COMPACT_ATOMS: atom_id res chain seq x y z
N MET A 1 -87.50 7.78 19.35
CA MET A 1 -86.87 6.82 18.41
C MET A 1 -85.38 7.03 18.43
N GLY A 2 -84.63 6.18 19.14
CA GLY A 2 -83.18 6.28 19.22
C GLY A 2 -82.53 5.36 18.23
N ASN A 3 -81.85 5.96 17.21
CA ASN A 3 -81.04 5.22 16.28
C ASN A 3 -79.80 4.71 17.00
N LYS A 4 -79.72 3.42 17.27
CA LYS A 4 -78.50 2.73 17.73
C LYS A 4 -77.57 2.61 16.52
N ILE A 5 -76.51 3.41 16.51
CA ILE A 5 -75.40 3.25 15.58
C ILE A 5 -74.73 1.91 15.88
N LYS A 6 -74.89 0.97 14.99
CA LYS A 6 -74.24 -0.35 15.09
C LYS A 6 -72.77 -0.12 14.69
N ILE A 7 -71.89 -0.02 15.69
CA ILE A 7 -70.45 -0.05 15.46
C ILE A 7 -70.12 -1.47 14.98
N ILE A 8 -69.88 -1.63 13.71
CA ILE A 8 -69.43 -2.88 13.13
C ILE A 8 -67.96 -3.00 13.55
N ASN A 9 -67.71 -3.83 14.58
CA ASN A 9 -66.35 -4.23 14.93
C ASN A 9 -65.76 -4.99 13.75
N ASN A 10 -64.97 -4.29 12.94
CA ASN A 10 -64.33 -4.88 11.78
C ASN A 10 -62.91 -5.41 12.20
N GLU A 11 -62.90 -6.39 13.11
CA GLU A 11 -61.70 -7.01 13.64
C GLU A 11 -60.84 -7.64 12.50
N LYS A 12 -61.47 -8.15 11.47
CA LYS A 12 -60.80 -8.75 10.32
C LYS A 12 -60.02 -7.70 9.51
N GLY A 13 -60.53 -6.49 9.35
CA GLY A 13 -59.83 -5.39 8.66
C GLY A 13 -58.60 -4.91 9.44
N SER A 14 -58.73 -4.84 10.77
CA SER A 14 -57.56 -4.45 11.63
C SER A 14 -56.44 -5.46 11.57
N ALA A 15 -56.75 -6.77 11.56
CA ALA A 15 -55.71 -7.81 11.46
C ALA A 15 -54.91 -7.74 10.14
N ILE A 16 -55.58 -7.43 9.01
CA ILE A 16 -54.89 -7.28 7.70
C ILE A 16 -53.95 -6.07 7.72
N VAL A 17 -54.36 -4.94 8.28
CA VAL A 17 -53.53 -3.74 8.37
C VAL A 17 -52.30 -4.00 9.25
N MET A 18 -52.47 -4.67 10.43
CA MET A 18 -51.39 -5.08 11.26
C MET A 18 -50.40 -5.99 10.54
N ALA A 19 -50.88 -6.98 9.80
CA ALA A 19 -50.02 -7.89 9.01
C ALA A 19 -49.23 -7.16 7.96
N LEU A 20 -49.81 -6.19 7.27
CA LEU A 20 -49.11 -5.36 6.26
C LEU A 20 -48.04 -4.49 6.91
N ILE A 21 -48.31 -3.90 8.07
CA ILE A 21 -47.30 -3.10 8.80
C ILE A 21 -46.12 -3.99 9.21
N PHE A 22 -46.37 -5.17 9.80
CA PHE A 22 -45.32 -6.11 10.17
C PHE A 22 -44.50 -6.56 8.95
N LEU A 23 -45.16 -6.88 7.83
CA LEU A 23 -44.49 -7.26 6.62
C LEU A 23 -43.57 -6.13 6.11
N SER A 24 -44.06 -4.89 6.13
CA SER A 24 -43.28 -3.72 5.72
C SER A 24 -42.04 -3.52 6.59
N ILE A 25 -42.20 -3.64 7.92
CA ILE A 25 -41.08 -3.52 8.87
C ILE A 25 -40.04 -4.63 8.62
N LEU A 26 -40.48 -5.88 8.49
CA LEU A 26 -39.58 -7.00 8.21
C LEU A 26 -38.85 -6.84 6.89
N THR A 27 -39.52 -6.32 5.87
CA THR A 27 -38.90 -6.04 4.56
C THR A 27 -37.81 -4.98 4.69
N ILE A 28 -38.06 -3.89 5.41
CA ILE A 28 -37.05 -2.83 5.64
C ILE A 28 -35.84 -3.38 6.40
N ILE A 29 -36.07 -4.16 7.45
CA ILE A 29 -35.01 -4.79 8.23
C ILE A 29 -34.18 -5.74 7.35
N GLY A 30 -34.85 -6.56 6.53
CA GLY A 30 -34.18 -7.49 5.62
C GLY A 30 -33.29 -6.79 4.59
N ILE A 31 -33.80 -5.72 3.98
CA ILE A 31 -33.02 -4.91 3.02
C ILE A 31 -31.83 -4.25 3.73
N SER A 32 -32.04 -3.63 4.89
CA SER A 32 -30.97 -2.98 5.66
C SER A 32 -29.86 -3.96 6.02
N SER A 33 -30.22 -5.16 6.50
CA SER A 33 -29.25 -6.21 6.81
C SER A 33 -28.44 -6.64 5.60
N SER A 34 -29.07 -6.80 4.44
CA SER A 34 -28.39 -7.17 3.19
C SER A 34 -27.41 -6.09 2.73
N VAL A 35 -27.80 -4.82 2.81
CA VAL A 35 -26.95 -3.68 2.44
C VAL A 35 -25.73 -3.62 3.38
N THR A 36 -25.93 -3.75 4.68
CA THR A 36 -24.84 -3.75 5.66
C THR A 36 -23.84 -4.87 5.38
N SER A 37 -24.32 -6.09 5.15
CA SER A 37 -23.45 -7.23 4.81
C SER A 37 -22.64 -6.98 3.54
N THR A 38 -23.23 -6.38 2.53
CA THR A 38 -22.52 -6.05 1.28
C THR A 38 -21.41 -5.02 1.51
N ILE A 39 -21.67 -4.00 2.33
CA ILE A 39 -20.67 -2.99 2.69
C ILE A 39 -19.51 -3.62 3.47
N GLU A 40 -19.82 -4.47 4.44
CA GLU A 40 -18.80 -5.18 5.22
C GLU A 40 -17.90 -6.05 4.33
N LEU A 41 -18.48 -6.77 3.38
CA LEU A 41 -17.70 -7.55 2.41
C LEU A 41 -16.79 -6.69 1.55
N GLN A 42 -17.24 -5.50 1.14
CA GLN A 42 -16.41 -4.56 0.39
C GLN A 42 -15.27 -4.01 1.22
N ILE A 43 -15.52 -3.69 2.49
CA ILE A 43 -14.47 -3.23 3.44
C ILE A 43 -13.42 -4.32 3.62
N VAL A 44 -13.82 -5.55 3.91
CA VAL A 44 -12.90 -6.68 4.09
C VAL A 44 -12.09 -6.95 2.83
N ARG A 45 -12.72 -6.86 1.65
CA ARG A 45 -12.02 -7.03 0.37
C ARG A 45 -10.97 -5.94 0.15
N ASN A 46 -11.32 -4.69 0.41
CA ASN A 46 -10.40 -3.56 0.25
C ASN A 46 -9.23 -3.68 1.24
N GLU A 47 -9.50 -4.07 2.48
CA GLU A 47 -8.47 -4.30 3.49
C GLU A 47 -7.50 -5.40 3.08
N ARG A 48 -7.99 -6.52 2.55
CA ARG A 48 -7.14 -7.61 2.04
C ARG A 48 -6.24 -7.14 0.88
N ILE A 49 -6.79 -6.35 -0.05
CA ILE A 49 -6.01 -5.80 -1.15
C ILE A 49 -4.92 -4.88 -0.61
N TYR A 50 -5.28 -4.00 0.33
CA TYR A 50 -4.34 -3.08 0.97
C TYR A 50 -3.21 -3.83 1.67
N GLN A 51 -3.53 -4.81 2.50
CA GLN A 51 -2.55 -5.63 3.22
C GLN A 51 -1.63 -6.39 2.25
N ARG A 52 -2.19 -6.98 1.20
CA ARG A 52 -1.41 -7.68 0.19
C ARG A 52 -0.40 -6.74 -0.50
N ASP A 53 -0.88 -5.59 -0.98
CA ASP A 53 -0.03 -4.62 -1.67
C ASP A 53 1.04 -4.05 -0.71
N PHE A 54 0.70 -3.86 0.57
CA PHE A 54 1.66 -3.48 1.62
C PHE A 54 2.75 -4.54 1.82
N TYR A 55 2.39 -5.82 1.97
CA TYR A 55 3.39 -6.89 2.14
C TYR A 55 4.29 -7.07 0.92
N ILE A 56 3.77 -6.83 -0.28
CA ILE A 56 4.59 -6.87 -1.49
C ILE A 56 5.57 -5.69 -1.50
N ALA A 57 5.13 -4.48 -1.18
CA ALA A 57 6.02 -3.33 -1.03
C ALA A 57 7.07 -3.57 0.07
N ASP A 58 6.67 -4.16 1.21
CA ASP A 58 7.60 -4.53 2.29
C ASP A 58 8.61 -5.60 1.85
N SER A 59 8.22 -6.52 0.99
CA SER A 59 9.15 -7.51 0.45
C SER A 59 10.10 -6.93 -0.60
N ALA A 60 9.64 -5.94 -1.36
CA ALA A 60 10.39 -5.35 -2.46
C ALA A 60 11.70 -4.67 -2.02
N TRP A 61 11.75 -4.06 -0.82
CA TRP A 61 13.01 -3.49 -0.32
C TRP A 61 14.12 -4.53 -0.14
N LYS A 62 13.79 -5.80 0.05
CA LYS A 62 14.77 -6.89 0.15
C LYS A 62 15.51 -7.10 -1.17
N TYR A 63 14.83 -6.93 -2.30
CA TYR A 63 15.48 -6.97 -3.62
C TYR A 63 16.47 -5.82 -3.78
N ALA A 64 16.11 -4.63 -3.29
CA ALA A 64 17.04 -3.52 -3.24
C ALA A 64 18.26 -3.81 -2.34
N ALA A 65 18.06 -4.48 -1.21
CA ALA A 65 19.15 -4.89 -0.34
C ALA A 65 20.08 -5.91 -1.03
N TYR A 66 19.54 -6.89 -1.73
CA TYR A 66 20.32 -7.82 -2.55
C TYR A 66 21.08 -7.10 -3.66
N TRP A 67 20.45 -6.13 -4.31
CA TRP A 67 21.14 -5.31 -5.31
C TRP A 67 22.33 -4.55 -4.69
N LEU A 68 22.14 -3.97 -3.50
CA LEU A 68 23.25 -3.33 -2.76
C LEU A 68 24.34 -4.34 -2.37
N GLU A 69 23.97 -5.57 -2.02
CA GLU A 69 24.92 -6.62 -1.68
C GLU A 69 25.73 -7.10 -2.89
N ALA A 70 25.13 -7.17 -4.05
CA ALA A 70 25.81 -7.54 -5.29
C ALA A 70 26.84 -6.51 -5.74
N ASN A 71 26.73 -5.26 -5.28
CA ASN A 71 27.72 -4.23 -5.58
C ASN A 71 28.96 -4.36 -4.67
N ALA A 72 30.09 -4.67 -5.27
CA ALA A 72 31.38 -4.77 -4.55
C ALA A 72 31.89 -3.41 -4.03
N LYS A 73 31.51 -2.32 -4.69
CA LYS A 73 31.82 -0.93 -4.31
C LYS A 73 30.54 -0.22 -3.91
N ALA A 74 30.63 0.69 -2.95
CA ALA A 74 29.50 1.49 -2.53
C ALA A 74 28.97 2.30 -3.73
N PRO A 75 27.72 2.09 -4.16
CA PRO A 75 27.09 2.92 -5.17
C PRO A 75 26.85 4.31 -4.55
N SER A 76 27.72 5.23 -4.90
CA SER A 76 27.68 6.61 -4.42
C SER A 76 27.90 7.61 -5.53
N LYS A 77 28.08 7.13 -6.77
CA LYS A 77 28.15 7.97 -7.93
C LYS A 77 26.74 8.31 -8.36
N VAL A 78 26.50 9.52 -8.35
CA VAL A 78 25.29 10.20 -8.61
C VAL A 78 25.44 10.91 -9.91
N ASN A 79 24.42 10.82 -10.69
CA ASN A 79 24.20 11.86 -11.68
C ASN A 79 23.87 13.12 -10.87
N PRO A 80 24.70 14.20 -10.94
CA PRO A 80 24.46 15.42 -10.16
C PRO A 80 23.13 16.11 -10.47
N SER A 81 22.44 15.64 -11.50
CA SER A 81 21.10 16.11 -11.87
C SER A 81 19.96 15.49 -11.04
N LEU A 82 20.25 14.47 -10.25
CA LEU A 82 19.24 13.74 -9.46
C LEU A 82 19.44 13.93 -7.97
N THR A 83 19.32 15.16 -7.50
CA THR A 83 19.22 15.47 -6.08
C THR A 83 17.76 15.51 -5.68
N GLY A 84 17.28 14.43 -5.07
CA GLY A 84 15.99 14.46 -4.33
C GLY A 84 16.18 15.00 -2.94
N ASP A 85 15.10 15.38 -2.27
CA ASP A 85 15.06 15.88 -0.87
C ASP A 85 15.73 14.96 0.15
N SER A 86 16.03 13.73 -0.22
CA SER A 86 16.53 12.66 0.67
C SER A 86 17.92 12.13 0.33
N GLY A 87 18.63 12.72 -0.64
CA GLY A 87 19.95 12.26 -1.09
C GLY A 87 19.99 11.86 -2.57
N GLU A 88 21.14 11.34 -2.98
CA GLU A 88 21.48 11.05 -4.36
C GLU A 88 20.92 9.70 -4.81
N ILE A 89 20.09 9.66 -5.85
CA ILE A 89 19.54 8.43 -6.41
C ILE A 89 20.68 7.65 -7.10
N VAL A 90 20.95 6.45 -6.62
CA VAL A 90 21.97 5.56 -7.18
C VAL A 90 21.37 4.43 -8.02
N ARG A 91 20.08 4.17 -7.84
CA ARG A 91 19.27 3.30 -8.69
C ARG A 91 17.83 3.81 -8.68
N ASN A 92 17.28 4.00 -9.85
CA ASN A 92 15.89 4.45 -10.00
C ASN A 92 14.92 3.27 -10.16
N PHE A 93 13.63 3.53 -10.06
CA PHE A 93 12.56 2.55 -10.26
C PHE A 93 12.64 1.94 -11.66
N GLY A 94 12.47 0.61 -11.76
CA GLY A 94 12.46 -0.09 -13.04
C GLY A 94 13.77 -0.02 -13.82
N ASP A 95 14.90 0.24 -13.14
CA ASP A 95 16.20 0.46 -13.79
C ASP A 95 16.19 1.60 -14.83
N ALA A 96 15.22 2.51 -14.71
CA ALA A 96 15.13 3.67 -15.57
C ALA A 96 16.43 4.48 -15.54
N PRO A 97 16.84 5.10 -16.65
CA PRO A 97 18.01 5.95 -16.67
C PRO A 97 17.94 7.00 -15.57
N ALA A 98 19.08 7.20 -14.91
CA ALA A 98 19.18 8.11 -13.78
C ALA A 98 18.95 9.60 -14.13
N ASP A 99 18.70 9.91 -15.37
CA ASP A 99 18.42 11.25 -15.92
C ASP A 99 16.92 11.58 -15.99
N ASP A 100 16.05 10.59 -15.79
CA ASP A 100 14.62 10.84 -15.73
C ASP A 100 14.20 11.25 -14.32
N LEU A 101 14.06 12.56 -14.12
CA LEU A 101 13.58 13.15 -12.85
C LEU A 101 12.11 12.87 -12.56
N ASN A 102 11.37 12.44 -13.57
CA ASN A 102 10.01 11.99 -13.38
C ASN A 102 10.03 10.54 -12.89
N ASP A 103 10.11 10.37 -11.61
CA ASP A 103 9.86 9.11 -10.87
C ASP A 103 8.47 8.52 -11.16
N ASN A 104 8.01 8.65 -12.39
CA ASN A 104 6.80 8.03 -12.82
C ASN A 104 7.10 6.56 -13.06
N PHE A 105 6.55 5.71 -12.21
CA PHE A 105 6.45 4.26 -12.41
C PHE A 105 5.87 3.88 -13.78
N ALA A 106 5.57 4.87 -14.63
CA ALA A 106 4.90 4.69 -15.90
C ALA A 106 5.84 4.25 -17.02
N ASP A 107 7.10 4.64 -16.98
CA ASP A 107 8.01 4.51 -18.12
C ASP A 107 9.02 3.38 -17.95
N GLY A 108 9.12 2.80 -16.77
CA GLY A 108 10.01 1.69 -16.47
C GLY A 108 9.29 0.35 -16.46
N THR A 109 9.99 -0.68 -16.93
CA THR A 109 9.64 -2.06 -16.62
C THR A 109 9.64 -2.24 -15.11
N GLU A 110 8.73 -3.08 -14.61
CA GLU A 110 8.72 -3.48 -13.20
C GLU A 110 10.07 -4.06 -12.77
N ASP A 111 10.49 -3.80 -11.54
CA ASP A 111 11.68 -4.43 -10.96
C ASP A 111 11.46 -5.90 -10.65
N GLY A 112 10.22 -6.29 -10.55
CA GLY A 112 9.78 -7.65 -10.38
C GLY A 112 8.29 -7.75 -10.13
N ASN A 113 7.80 -8.97 -9.98
CA ASN A 113 6.42 -9.22 -9.61
C ASN A 113 6.33 -10.33 -8.58
N THR A 114 5.31 -10.25 -7.75
CA THR A 114 4.93 -11.27 -6.79
C THR A 114 3.42 -11.46 -6.89
N ASP A 115 2.96 -12.68 -7.13
CA ASP A 115 1.56 -12.99 -7.34
C ASP A 115 0.89 -12.12 -8.42
N LEU A 116 1.60 -11.89 -9.54
CA LEU A 116 1.16 -11.04 -10.66
C LEU A 116 0.99 -9.56 -10.29
N ILE A 117 1.51 -9.13 -9.15
CA ILE A 117 1.51 -7.73 -8.74
C ILE A 117 2.90 -7.17 -8.96
N PRO A 118 3.02 -6.15 -9.80
CA PRO A 118 4.29 -5.51 -10.05
C PRO A 118 4.76 -4.71 -8.83
N PHE A 119 6.07 -4.71 -8.63
CA PHE A 119 6.71 -3.85 -7.65
C PHE A 119 7.92 -3.14 -8.26
N TRP A 120 8.25 -2.02 -7.66
CA TRP A 120 9.39 -1.16 -8.02
C TRP A 120 10.18 -0.80 -6.78
N TYR A 121 11.47 -0.57 -6.92
CA TYR A 121 12.26 -0.01 -5.83
C TYR A 121 13.30 0.99 -6.36
N ASN A 122 13.59 1.96 -5.52
CA ASN A 122 14.56 3.01 -5.73
C ASN A 122 15.57 2.98 -4.58
N VAL A 123 16.83 3.26 -4.87
CA VAL A 123 17.89 3.30 -3.87
C VAL A 123 18.52 4.68 -3.91
N GLN A 124 18.52 5.34 -2.76
CA GLN A 124 19.08 6.68 -2.60
C GLN A 124 20.25 6.62 -1.62
N TYR A 125 21.40 7.14 -2.04
CA TYR A 125 22.54 7.33 -1.12
C TYR A 125 22.29 8.55 -0.23
N LYS A 126 22.47 8.40 1.07
CA LYS A 126 22.22 9.47 2.03
C LYS A 126 23.51 10.02 2.64
N ASN A 127 24.33 9.16 3.19
CA ASN A 127 25.52 9.58 3.92
C ASN A 127 26.61 8.50 3.97
N LYS A 128 27.80 8.93 4.37
CA LYS A 128 28.96 8.09 4.63
C LYS A 128 29.52 8.41 6.01
N SER A 129 29.81 7.40 6.78
CA SER A 129 30.41 7.53 8.11
C SER A 129 31.60 6.58 8.31
N THR A 130 32.42 6.89 9.28
CA THR A 130 33.52 6.00 9.69
C THR A 130 32.98 4.87 10.55
N VAL A 131 33.60 3.71 10.45
CA VAL A 131 33.27 2.56 11.31
C VAL A 131 34.27 2.55 12.45
N PRO A 132 33.88 2.72 13.73
CA PRO A 132 34.77 2.65 14.86
C PRO A 132 35.50 1.32 14.90
N GLY A 133 36.82 1.36 15.11
CA GLY A 133 37.68 0.15 15.24
C GLY A 133 38.07 -0.53 13.93
N SER A 134 37.57 -0.08 12.77
CA SER A 134 37.81 -0.73 11.46
C SER A 134 38.89 -0.04 10.61
N GLY A 135 39.61 0.92 11.16
CA GLY A 135 40.65 1.64 10.42
C GLY A 135 40.09 2.58 9.35
N LYS A 136 40.96 3.01 8.42
CA LYS A 136 40.57 3.93 7.34
C LYS A 136 39.93 3.23 6.14
N ASP A 137 40.06 1.91 6.04
CA ASP A 137 39.75 1.12 4.85
C ASP A 137 38.27 0.75 4.76
N TYR A 138 37.53 0.89 5.85
CA TYR A 138 36.12 0.57 5.90
C TYR A 138 35.27 1.79 6.22
N LYS A 139 34.22 1.97 5.46
CA LYS A 139 33.24 3.05 5.65
C LYS A 139 31.83 2.47 5.67
N LYS A 140 30.99 3.03 6.50
CA LYS A 140 29.55 2.74 6.55
C LYS A 140 28.84 3.73 5.65
N PHE A 141 28.07 3.20 4.70
CA PHE A 141 27.23 3.97 3.78
C PHE A 141 25.78 3.79 4.17
N GLY A 142 25.07 4.88 4.29
CA GLY A 142 23.64 4.89 4.56
C GLY A 142 22.85 5.12 3.27
N TYR A 143 21.81 4.33 3.11
CA TYR A 143 20.88 4.40 1.97
C TYR A 143 19.45 4.50 2.46
N ILE A 144 18.62 5.11 1.67
CA ILE A 144 17.17 5.06 1.79
C ILE A 144 16.67 4.25 0.59
N ILE A 145 15.91 3.23 0.87
CA ILE A 145 15.22 2.43 -0.13
C ILE A 145 13.75 2.82 -0.09
N LYS A 146 13.21 3.22 -1.22
CA LYS A 146 11.78 3.36 -1.43
C LYS A 146 11.32 2.19 -2.26
N SER A 147 10.30 1.49 -1.81
CA SER A 147 9.67 0.39 -2.54
C SER A 147 8.20 0.64 -2.71
N ASN A 148 7.66 0.29 -3.84
CA ASN A 148 6.26 0.51 -4.19
C ASN A 148 5.66 -0.76 -4.78
N ALA A 149 4.42 -1.06 -4.42
CA ALA A 149 3.65 -2.14 -5.02
C ALA A 149 2.40 -1.60 -5.70
N ASN A 150 2.15 -2.09 -6.91
CA ASN A 150 0.94 -1.80 -7.68
C ASN A 150 0.66 -0.28 -7.84
N LYS A 151 1.69 0.56 -7.77
CA LYS A 151 1.61 2.04 -7.81
C LYS A 151 0.70 2.64 -6.71
N LYS A 152 0.44 1.91 -5.63
CA LYS A 152 -0.51 2.31 -4.58
C LYS A 152 0.11 2.39 -3.21
N GLN A 153 0.98 1.46 -2.88
CA GLN A 153 1.59 1.36 -1.55
C GLN A 153 3.08 1.64 -1.65
N GLU A 154 3.55 2.63 -0.91
CA GLU A 154 4.97 2.97 -0.82
C GLU A 154 5.48 2.73 0.59
N ILE A 155 6.66 2.12 0.68
CA ILE A 155 7.40 1.91 1.92
C ILE A 155 8.78 2.51 1.76
N GLN A 156 9.26 3.16 2.81
CA GLN A 156 10.59 3.70 2.88
C GLN A 156 11.37 3.06 4.02
N VAL A 157 12.55 2.52 3.69
CA VAL A 157 13.41 1.82 4.65
C VAL A 157 14.81 2.42 4.62
N GLY A 158 15.34 2.76 5.79
CA GLY A 158 16.74 3.16 5.96
C GLY A 158 17.62 1.93 6.15
N VAL A 159 18.60 1.73 5.28
CA VAL A 159 19.58 0.65 5.38
C VAL A 159 20.98 1.18 5.42
N SER A 160 21.89 0.39 5.98
CA SER A 160 23.30 0.75 5.96
C SER A 160 24.18 -0.48 5.71
N LYS A 161 25.22 -0.29 4.91
CA LYS A 161 26.18 -1.33 4.57
C LYS A 161 27.60 -0.81 4.72
N ILE A 162 28.50 -1.68 5.15
CA ILE A 162 29.93 -1.38 5.29
C ILE A 162 30.62 -1.85 4.02
N TYR A 163 31.37 -0.96 3.40
CA TYR A 163 32.16 -1.25 2.22
C TYR A 163 33.65 -1.00 2.50
N LYS A 164 34.51 -1.79 1.88
CA LYS A 164 35.95 -1.53 1.82
C LYS A 164 36.22 -0.42 0.82
N VAL A 165 36.92 0.63 1.23
CA VAL A 165 37.13 1.87 0.43
C VAL A 165 38.61 2.09 0.10
N GLY A 166 39.51 1.30 0.72
CA GLY A 166 40.97 1.41 0.56
C GLY A 166 41.47 0.51 -0.56
N TYR A 167 42.05 1.10 -1.53
CA TYR A 167 43.19 0.65 -2.34
C TYR A 167 44.13 1.80 -2.50
#